data_ea7ac6e5175d9500ffc2de2e9cc370fb
#
_entry.id   ea7ac6e5175d9500ffc2de2e9cc370fb
#
_cell.length_a   1.000
_cell.length_b   1.000
_cell.length_c   1.000
_cell.angle_alpha   90.00
_cell.angle_beta   90.00
_cell.angle_gamma   90.00
#
_symmetry.space_group_name_H-M   'P 1'
#
loop_
_entity.id
_entity.type
_entity.pdbx_description
1 polymer ?
#
loop_
_entity_poly.entity_id
_entity_poly.type
_entity_poly.pdbx_seq_one_letter_code
_entity_poly.pdbx_strand_id
1 'polypeptide(L)'
;MSKKVLGVSLAILATVATVLGGATAATAAPPPTSPIPNSSPGWLAHGTKVGPATGAVQARVYLAPQGGLSALQSFATSVSTPGSAAYRHFLTAAQYHARFDATSSTVNEVTSWLTGAGMKASVDPRHRFVDASGGVGAANKAFGVTLSRYTHDGETVQAPSGAARVPASLTGAVIAVSGLDTTPTTVAPQTKKPGPPDAGFRNAPVCGEWYGSATPANMPTPDHTALPAFQGADLAYSPCGYTGPQLRNAYEAGATGHDGTGVTIAITDAYASPTIEADANRYASDTGDRPFAAGQFSQSLPGSFTNVNSTKSNHQCGMPGWYGEETLDVEAVHAMAPAAKVRYYAGKSCLDADLLDTF
;
A
#
# COMPACT_ATOMS: atom_id res chain seq x y z
N MET A 1 4.07 107.19 34.37
CA MET A 1 2.76 106.89 33.79
C MET A 1 2.67 105.33 33.62
N SER A 2 1.99 104.72 34.53
CA SER A 2 1.93 103.25 34.60
C SER A 2 0.48 102.83 34.53
N LYS A 3 0.11 101.98 33.56
CA LYS A 3 -1.19 101.40 33.50
C LYS A 3 -1.08 99.97 33.97
N LYS A 4 -1.78 99.65 35.04
CA LYS A 4 -2.04 98.29 35.54
C LYS A 4 -3.05 97.63 34.64
N VAL A 5 -2.75 96.40 34.25
CA VAL A 5 -3.75 95.51 33.62
C VAL A 5 -3.95 94.30 34.53
N LEU A 6 -5.23 94.09 34.92
CA LEU A 6 -5.70 93.02 35.77
C LEU A 6 -5.72 91.70 34.95
N GLY A 7 -5.05 90.67 35.44
CA GLY A 7 -5.16 89.34 34.86
C GLY A 7 -6.28 88.52 35.54
N VAL A 8 -7.20 88.05 34.77
CA VAL A 8 -8.25 87.11 35.17
C VAL A 8 -7.73 85.70 34.92
N SER A 9 -7.57 84.92 35.99
CA SER A 9 -7.20 83.56 35.92
C SER A 9 -8.47 82.62 35.63
N LEU A 10 -8.50 82.07 34.50
CA LEU A 10 -9.54 81.08 34.14
C LEU A 10 -9.02 79.67 34.47
N ALA A 11 -9.61 79.04 35.46
CA ALA A 11 -9.35 77.61 35.78
C ALA A 11 -10.08 76.70 34.81
N ILE A 12 -9.32 76.00 33.99
CA ILE A 12 -9.90 74.98 33.12
C ILE A 12 -9.80 73.64 33.83
N LEU A 13 -10.97 73.07 34.23
CA LEU A 13 -11.08 71.67 34.67
C LEU A 13 -10.98 70.72 33.46
N ALA A 14 -9.86 70.03 33.33
CA ALA A 14 -9.68 69.00 32.35
C ALA A 14 -10.26 67.69 32.91
N THR A 15 -11.45 67.28 32.43
CA THR A 15 -11.99 65.92 32.64
C THR A 15 -11.23 64.97 31.76
N VAL A 16 -10.38 64.09 32.36
CA VAL A 16 -9.74 62.96 31.67
C VAL A 16 -10.75 61.87 31.54
N ALA A 17 -11.34 61.72 30.36
CA ALA A 17 -12.14 60.55 29.99
C ALA A 17 -11.19 59.40 29.64
N THR A 18 -11.00 58.45 30.56
CA THR A 18 -10.34 57.17 30.28
C THR A 18 -11.19 56.34 29.34
N VAL A 19 -10.85 56.36 28.06
CA VAL A 19 -11.37 55.43 27.08
C VAL A 19 -10.69 54.09 27.34
N LEU A 20 -11.36 53.17 28.02
CA LEU A 20 -11.01 51.74 28.03
C LEU A 20 -11.25 51.20 26.59
N GLY A 21 -10.23 51.33 25.76
CA GLY A 21 -10.16 50.63 24.50
C GLY A 21 -10.06 49.14 24.77
N GLY A 22 -11.19 48.43 24.67
CA GLY A 22 -11.18 46.98 24.65
C GLY A 22 -10.39 46.51 23.43
N ALA A 23 -9.16 46.05 23.65
CA ALA A 23 -8.41 45.31 22.62
C ALA A 23 -9.19 44.05 22.30
N THR A 24 -9.96 44.09 21.23
CA THR A 24 -10.46 42.87 20.61
C THR A 24 -9.24 42.07 20.14
N ALA A 25 -8.93 40.99 20.82
CA ALA A 25 -7.91 40.07 20.37
C ALA A 25 -8.28 39.66 18.93
N ALA A 26 -7.53 40.15 17.96
CA ALA A 26 -7.66 39.70 16.60
C ALA A 26 -7.38 38.19 16.60
N THR A 27 -8.40 37.37 16.39
CA THR A 27 -8.18 35.94 16.16
C THR A 27 -7.29 35.84 14.95
N ALA A 28 -6.07 35.35 15.14
CA ALA A 28 -5.15 35.07 14.04
C ALA A 28 -5.83 34.19 13.02
N ALA A 29 -5.75 34.56 11.76
CA ALA A 29 -6.27 33.73 10.67
C ALA A 29 -5.64 32.34 10.79
N PRO A 30 -6.41 31.26 10.58
CA PRO A 30 -5.85 29.92 10.61
C PRO A 30 -4.69 29.84 9.60
N PRO A 31 -3.61 29.09 9.94
CA PRO A 31 -2.48 28.97 9.06
C PRO A 31 -2.91 28.38 7.71
N PRO A 32 -2.28 28.81 6.60
CA PRO A 32 -2.62 28.31 5.27
C PRO A 32 -2.40 26.81 5.20
N THR A 33 -3.29 26.13 4.44
CA THR A 33 -3.25 24.68 4.25
C THR A 33 -3.33 24.32 2.77
N SER A 34 -2.76 23.15 2.41
CA SER A 34 -2.77 22.59 1.06
C SER A 34 -3.52 21.26 1.03
N PRO A 35 -4.25 20.92 -0.05
CA PRO A 35 -4.91 19.63 -0.17
C PRO A 35 -3.89 18.51 -0.39
N ILE A 36 -4.17 17.34 0.20
CA ILE A 36 -3.47 16.08 -0.12
C ILE A 36 -4.15 15.49 -1.35
N PRO A 37 -3.42 15.17 -2.42
CA PRO A 37 -3.99 14.56 -3.61
C PRO A 37 -4.71 13.24 -3.30
N ASN A 38 -5.79 12.95 -4.03
CA ASN A 38 -6.53 11.68 -3.98
C ASN A 38 -6.99 11.23 -2.56
N SER A 39 -7.13 12.15 -1.63
CA SER A 39 -7.53 11.86 -0.25
C SER A 39 -9.05 11.95 -0.01
N SER A 40 -9.83 12.10 -1.06
CA SER A 40 -11.30 12.06 -1.04
C SER A 40 -11.78 10.94 -1.96
N PRO A 41 -12.69 10.06 -1.49
CA PRO A 41 -13.17 8.96 -2.32
C PRO A 41 -14.01 9.47 -3.50
N GLY A 42 -13.83 8.85 -4.67
CA GLY A 42 -14.54 9.27 -5.90
C GLY A 42 -16.06 9.09 -5.84
N TRP A 43 -16.55 8.15 -5.02
CA TRP A 43 -17.97 7.88 -4.82
C TRP A 43 -18.69 8.93 -3.94
N LEU A 44 -17.95 9.80 -3.25
CA LEU A 44 -18.50 10.72 -2.24
C LEU A 44 -19.66 11.58 -2.76
N ALA A 45 -19.62 11.98 -4.02
CA ALA A 45 -20.69 12.77 -4.66
C ALA A 45 -22.03 12.00 -4.79
N HIS A 46 -21.98 10.67 -4.73
CA HIS A 46 -23.14 9.78 -4.90
C HIS A 46 -23.50 9.01 -3.61
N GLY A 47 -22.67 9.11 -2.57
CA GLY A 47 -22.92 8.48 -1.28
C GLY A 47 -23.99 9.20 -0.47
N THR A 48 -24.85 8.44 0.23
CA THR A 48 -25.88 9.00 1.11
C THR A 48 -25.32 9.22 2.51
N LYS A 49 -25.18 10.47 2.92
CA LYS A 49 -24.74 10.83 4.27
C LYS A 49 -25.80 10.44 5.29
N VAL A 50 -25.40 9.63 6.30
CA VAL A 50 -26.31 9.14 7.37
C VAL A 50 -26.05 9.74 8.75
N GLY A 51 -24.94 10.46 8.93
CA GLY A 51 -24.66 11.17 10.19
C GLY A 51 -23.17 11.45 10.40
N PRO A 52 -22.80 12.05 11.54
CA PRO A 52 -21.41 12.28 11.90
C PRO A 52 -20.67 10.96 12.14
N ALA A 53 -19.37 10.93 11.82
CA ALA A 53 -18.51 9.82 12.23
C ALA A 53 -18.33 9.80 13.74
N THR A 54 -18.09 8.62 14.29
CA THR A 54 -17.87 8.40 15.73
C THR A 54 -16.74 7.37 15.94
N GLY A 55 -16.15 7.39 17.13
CA GLY A 55 -15.13 6.41 17.50
C GLY A 55 -13.70 6.87 17.23
N ALA A 56 -12.81 5.90 17.15
CA ALA A 56 -11.39 6.11 16.86
C ALA A 56 -11.13 6.16 15.35
N VAL A 57 -10.19 7.01 14.97
CA VAL A 57 -9.66 7.11 13.61
C VAL A 57 -8.21 6.62 13.63
N GLN A 58 -7.88 5.74 12.71
CA GLN A 58 -6.52 5.31 12.41
C GLN A 58 -6.17 5.82 11.03
N ALA A 59 -5.19 6.68 10.94
CA ALA A 59 -4.74 7.24 9.67
C ALA A 59 -3.24 6.97 9.49
N ARG A 60 -2.81 6.74 8.25
CA ARG A 60 -1.40 6.66 7.88
C ARG A 60 -1.08 7.80 6.94
N VAL A 61 -0.09 8.61 7.29
CA VAL A 61 0.39 9.76 6.54
C VAL A 61 1.68 9.38 5.84
N TYR A 62 1.65 9.27 4.52
CA TYR A 62 2.80 8.87 3.70
C TYR A 62 3.68 10.07 3.39
N LEU A 63 4.98 9.88 3.58
CA LEU A 63 6.00 10.92 3.42
C LEU A 63 6.67 10.84 2.04
N ALA A 64 6.97 11.98 1.47
CA ALA A 64 7.76 12.05 0.25
C ALA A 64 9.20 11.59 0.52
N PRO A 65 9.82 10.86 -0.42
CA PRO A 65 11.24 10.60 -0.34
C PRO A 65 12.05 11.91 -0.44
N GLN A 66 13.29 11.90 0.05
CA GLN A 66 14.21 13.03 -0.14
C GLN A 66 14.35 13.36 -1.63
N GLY A 67 14.22 14.65 -1.94
CA GLY A 67 14.17 15.12 -3.33
C GLY A 67 12.82 14.92 -4.03
N GLY A 68 11.83 14.37 -3.34
CA GLY A 68 10.47 14.12 -3.84
C GLY A 68 10.37 12.87 -4.73
N LEU A 69 9.13 12.55 -5.13
CA LEU A 69 8.85 11.40 -6.00
C LEU A 69 9.58 11.50 -7.35
N SER A 70 9.76 12.70 -7.88
CA SER A 70 10.45 12.91 -9.17
C SER A 70 11.92 12.49 -9.12
N ALA A 71 12.61 12.73 -8.00
CA ALA A 71 14.01 12.31 -7.82
C ALA A 71 14.13 10.79 -7.76
N LEU A 72 13.23 10.13 -7.03
CA LEU A 72 13.17 8.67 -6.96
C LEU A 72 12.85 8.07 -8.33
N GLN A 73 11.86 8.61 -9.05
CA GLN A 73 11.49 8.14 -10.39
C GLN A 73 12.62 8.34 -11.40
N SER A 74 13.29 9.50 -11.37
CA SER A 74 14.44 9.78 -12.24
C SER A 74 15.59 8.81 -11.98
N PHE A 75 15.85 8.50 -10.71
CA PHE A 75 16.85 7.48 -10.35
C PHE A 75 16.45 6.10 -10.88
N ALA A 76 15.20 5.66 -10.60
CA ALA A 76 14.70 4.37 -11.09
C ALA A 76 14.81 4.26 -12.62
N THR A 77 14.42 5.30 -13.34
CA THR A 77 14.57 5.36 -14.81
C THR A 77 16.05 5.25 -15.23
N SER A 78 16.94 5.98 -14.56
CA SER A 78 18.36 5.98 -14.93
C SER A 78 19.04 4.61 -14.79
N VAL A 79 18.70 3.85 -13.73
CA VAL A 79 19.27 2.51 -13.51
C VAL A 79 18.61 1.43 -14.38
N SER A 80 17.43 1.70 -14.94
CA SER A 80 16.66 0.76 -15.77
C SER A 80 16.83 1.00 -17.26
N THR A 81 17.38 2.16 -17.69
CA THR A 81 17.48 2.51 -19.11
C THR A 81 18.82 2.05 -19.70
N PRO A 82 18.82 1.12 -20.68
CA PRO A 82 20.04 0.76 -21.40
C PRO A 82 20.72 1.98 -22.03
N GLY A 83 22.05 2.06 -21.90
CA GLY A 83 22.84 3.20 -22.39
C GLY A 83 22.95 4.38 -21.42
N SER A 84 22.21 4.40 -20.32
CA SER A 84 22.44 5.33 -19.22
C SER A 84 23.75 5.01 -18.50
N ALA A 85 24.49 6.04 -18.09
CA ALA A 85 25.71 5.86 -17.27
C ALA A 85 25.44 5.13 -15.93
N ALA A 86 24.20 5.20 -15.43
CA ALA A 86 23.76 4.50 -14.22
C ALA A 86 23.10 3.14 -14.50
N TYR A 87 23.04 2.70 -15.75
CA TYR A 87 22.36 1.45 -16.10
C TYR A 87 22.85 0.27 -15.26
N ARG A 88 21.93 -0.42 -14.58
CA ARG A 88 22.19 -1.56 -13.68
C ARG A 88 23.02 -1.23 -12.43
N HIS A 89 23.28 0.04 -12.13
CA HIS A 89 23.92 0.45 -10.88
C HIS A 89 22.85 0.64 -9.79
N PHE A 90 22.29 -0.47 -9.33
CA PHE A 90 21.27 -0.47 -8.29
C PHE A 90 21.85 -0.12 -6.92
N LEU A 91 21.05 0.53 -6.10
CA LEU A 91 21.40 0.81 -4.70
C LEU A 91 21.25 -0.44 -3.84
N THR A 92 22.10 -0.60 -2.86
CA THR A 92 21.81 -1.49 -1.73
C THR A 92 20.68 -0.88 -0.90
N ALA A 93 20.02 -1.68 -0.05
CA ALA A 93 18.98 -1.18 0.86
C ALA A 93 19.49 -0.02 1.72
N ALA A 94 20.71 -0.12 2.28
CA ALA A 94 21.31 0.94 3.08
C ALA A 94 21.53 2.24 2.27
N GLN A 95 21.99 2.15 1.02
CA GLN A 95 22.16 3.30 0.14
C GLN A 95 20.81 3.92 -0.25
N TYR A 96 19.80 3.08 -0.49
CA TYR A 96 18.43 3.53 -0.76
C TYR A 96 17.88 4.34 0.41
N HIS A 97 17.95 3.80 1.62
CA HIS A 97 17.49 4.49 2.82
C HIS A 97 18.23 5.79 3.09
N ALA A 98 19.56 5.78 2.95
CA ALA A 98 20.37 7.00 3.13
C ALA A 98 20.01 8.09 2.13
N ARG A 99 19.54 7.73 0.94
CA ARG A 99 19.27 8.66 -0.16
C ARG A 99 17.82 9.12 -0.22
N PHE A 100 16.87 8.25 0.13
CA PHE A 100 15.46 8.48 -0.16
C PHE A 100 14.52 8.48 1.05
N ASP A 101 14.91 7.95 2.21
CA ASP A 101 14.05 8.07 3.40
C ASP A 101 13.79 9.56 3.71
N ALA A 102 12.57 9.88 4.14
CA ALA A 102 12.26 11.25 4.54
C ALA A 102 13.18 11.71 5.67
N THR A 103 13.52 12.99 5.68
CA THR A 103 14.45 13.54 6.70
C THR A 103 13.82 13.53 8.08
N SER A 104 14.64 13.44 9.12
CA SER A 104 14.17 13.56 10.51
C SER A 104 13.46 14.90 10.77
N SER A 105 13.84 15.98 10.08
CA SER A 105 13.13 17.26 10.16
C SER A 105 11.68 17.13 9.68
N THR A 106 11.49 16.55 8.49
CA THR A 106 10.16 16.29 7.92
C THR A 106 9.31 15.43 8.85
N VAL A 107 9.88 14.33 9.37
CA VAL A 107 9.20 13.44 10.32
C VAL A 107 8.77 14.18 11.57
N ASN A 108 9.66 15.01 12.16
CA ASN A 108 9.38 15.79 13.35
C ASN A 108 8.27 16.82 13.11
N GLU A 109 8.27 17.49 11.96
CA GLU A 109 7.24 18.47 11.59
C GLU A 109 5.87 17.80 11.43
N VAL A 110 5.81 16.66 10.74
CA VAL A 110 4.57 15.87 10.58
C VAL A 110 4.08 15.35 11.94
N THR A 111 4.96 14.82 12.77
CA THR A 111 4.62 14.34 14.11
C THR A 111 4.07 15.48 14.97
N SER A 112 4.72 16.65 14.93
CA SER A 112 4.30 17.85 15.69
C SER A 112 2.93 18.36 15.22
N TRP A 113 2.68 18.36 13.91
CA TRP A 113 1.38 18.72 13.35
C TRP A 113 0.27 17.79 13.86
N LEU A 114 0.46 16.46 13.77
CA LEU A 114 -0.53 15.47 14.19
C LEU A 114 -0.80 15.52 15.69
N THR A 115 0.26 15.60 16.51
CA THR A 115 0.14 15.67 17.97
C THR A 115 -0.46 17.00 18.43
N GLY A 116 -0.15 18.11 17.77
CA GLY A 116 -0.75 19.44 17.99
C GLY A 116 -2.25 19.47 17.66
N ALA A 117 -2.73 18.57 16.83
CA ALA A 117 -4.15 18.36 16.57
C ALA A 117 -4.84 17.44 17.59
N GLY A 118 -4.08 16.76 18.46
CA GLY A 118 -4.58 15.85 19.49
C GLY A 118 -4.57 14.37 19.06
N MET A 119 -3.86 14.01 17.99
CA MET A 119 -3.63 12.63 17.61
C MET A 119 -2.37 12.06 18.28
N LYS A 120 -2.32 10.76 18.50
CA LYS A 120 -1.08 10.04 18.82
C LYS A 120 -0.38 9.72 17.49
N ALA A 121 0.94 9.85 17.46
CA ALA A 121 1.74 9.58 16.27
C ALA A 121 2.79 8.49 16.56
N SER A 122 2.98 7.58 15.61
CA SER A 122 4.01 6.54 15.62
C SER A 122 4.74 6.57 14.28
N VAL A 123 6.06 6.68 14.32
CA VAL A 123 6.90 6.86 13.14
C VAL A 123 7.36 5.50 12.62
N ASP A 124 7.24 5.28 11.32
CA ASP A 124 7.88 4.14 10.64
C ASP A 124 9.41 4.24 10.80
N PRO A 125 10.12 3.15 11.18
CA PRO A 125 11.57 3.17 11.34
C PRO A 125 12.37 3.59 10.08
N ARG A 126 11.74 3.50 8.90
CA ARG A 126 12.31 3.90 7.61
C ARG A 126 11.77 5.25 7.12
N HIS A 127 11.09 5.99 7.98
CA HIS A 127 10.54 7.31 7.67
C HIS A 127 9.65 7.37 6.40
N ARG A 128 9.01 6.27 6.04
CA ARG A 128 8.12 6.23 4.86
C ARG A 128 6.74 6.81 5.17
N PHE A 129 6.30 6.65 6.43
CA PHE A 129 5.00 7.12 6.89
C PHE A 129 5.00 7.42 8.40
N VAL A 130 3.97 8.11 8.84
CA VAL A 130 3.63 8.29 10.25
C VAL A 130 2.20 7.77 10.47
N ASP A 131 2.04 6.77 11.32
CA ASP A 131 0.73 6.32 11.76
C ASP A 131 0.18 7.29 12.81
N ALA A 132 -1.08 7.68 12.65
CA ALA A 132 -1.76 8.63 13.52
C ALA A 132 -3.06 8.04 14.04
N SER A 133 -3.29 8.07 15.35
CA SER A 133 -4.52 7.57 15.96
C SER A 133 -5.14 8.58 16.90
N GLY A 134 -6.48 8.66 16.90
CA GLY A 134 -7.19 9.61 17.74
C GLY A 134 -8.69 9.55 17.57
N GLY A 135 -9.42 10.42 18.26
CA GLY A 135 -10.86 10.58 18.03
C GLY A 135 -11.16 11.37 16.76
N VAL A 136 -12.39 11.25 16.25
CA VAL A 136 -12.89 11.96 15.06
C VAL A 136 -12.60 13.47 15.11
N GLY A 137 -12.77 14.12 16.27
CA GLY A 137 -12.51 15.57 16.41
C GLY A 137 -11.04 15.93 16.18
N ALA A 138 -10.10 15.12 16.67
CA ALA A 138 -8.67 15.31 16.44
C ALA A 138 -8.31 15.09 14.96
N ALA A 139 -8.85 14.06 14.33
CA ALA A 139 -8.66 13.80 12.91
C ALA A 139 -9.25 14.93 12.04
N ASN A 140 -10.46 15.40 12.33
CA ASN A 140 -11.07 16.54 11.64
C ASN A 140 -10.19 17.79 11.72
N LYS A 141 -9.64 18.07 12.91
CA LYS A 141 -8.74 19.22 13.14
C LYS A 141 -7.42 19.03 12.39
N ALA A 142 -6.82 17.84 12.44
CA ALA A 142 -5.55 17.56 11.76
C ALA A 142 -5.69 17.75 10.26
N PHE A 143 -6.67 17.09 9.66
CA PHE A 143 -6.78 17.00 8.20
C PHE A 143 -7.71 18.05 7.57
N GLY A 144 -8.28 18.97 8.37
CA GLY A 144 -9.14 20.03 7.85
C GLY A 144 -10.40 19.52 7.14
N VAL A 145 -10.95 18.40 7.58
CA VAL A 145 -12.12 17.73 7.01
C VAL A 145 -13.21 17.57 8.06
N THR A 146 -14.42 17.19 7.63
CA THR A 146 -15.47 16.66 8.49
C THR A 146 -15.70 15.19 8.15
N LEU A 147 -15.28 14.29 9.03
CA LEU A 147 -15.56 12.87 8.89
C LEU A 147 -17.03 12.60 9.18
N SER A 148 -17.67 11.88 8.29
CA SER A 148 -19.08 11.52 8.38
C SER A 148 -19.31 10.07 7.98
N ARG A 149 -20.42 9.51 8.40
CA ARG A 149 -20.88 8.19 7.97
C ARG A 149 -21.74 8.33 6.73
N TYR A 150 -21.55 7.41 5.81
CA TYR A 150 -22.28 7.32 4.55
C TYR A 150 -22.76 5.89 4.34
N THR A 151 -23.90 5.73 3.68
CA THR A 151 -24.27 4.45 3.08
C THR A 151 -23.69 4.41 1.66
N HIS A 152 -22.85 3.42 1.40
CA HIS A 152 -22.24 3.15 0.10
C HIS A 152 -22.17 1.64 -0.11
N ASP A 153 -22.62 1.14 -1.25
CA ASP A 153 -22.67 -0.29 -1.58
C ASP A 153 -23.32 -1.19 -0.50
N GLY A 154 -24.39 -0.67 0.13
CA GLY A 154 -25.11 -1.39 1.19
C GLY A 154 -24.43 -1.42 2.56
N GLU A 155 -23.31 -0.75 2.72
CA GLU A 155 -22.59 -0.63 3.98
C GLU A 155 -22.56 0.79 4.53
N THR A 156 -22.37 0.89 5.84
CA THR A 156 -22.09 2.19 6.48
C THR A 156 -20.60 2.36 6.62
N VAL A 157 -20.04 3.27 5.85
CA VAL A 157 -18.60 3.61 5.84
C VAL A 157 -18.37 5.01 6.37
N GLN A 158 -17.17 5.29 6.85
CA GLN A 158 -16.71 6.63 7.19
C GLN A 158 -15.97 7.22 6.00
N ALA A 159 -16.20 8.51 5.71
CA ALA A 159 -15.40 9.22 4.72
C ALA A 159 -15.26 10.72 5.08
N PRO A 160 -14.20 11.38 4.59
CA PRO A 160 -14.01 12.81 4.74
C PRO A 160 -14.96 13.59 3.83
N SER A 161 -15.35 14.82 4.23
CA SER A 161 -16.21 15.71 3.45
C SER A 161 -15.59 16.24 2.15
N GLY A 162 -14.34 15.95 1.90
CA GLY A 162 -13.55 16.39 0.75
C GLY A 162 -12.10 16.04 0.93
N ALA A 163 -11.21 16.57 0.11
CA ALA A 163 -9.79 16.30 0.21
C ALA A 163 -9.22 16.72 1.55
N ALA A 164 -8.48 15.80 2.20
CA ALA A 164 -7.72 16.10 3.41
C ALA A 164 -6.66 17.16 3.13
N ARG A 165 -6.30 17.91 4.15
CA ARG A 165 -5.39 19.06 4.02
C ARG A 165 -4.23 18.93 5.01
N VAL A 166 -3.09 19.48 4.63
CA VAL A 166 -1.91 19.63 5.49
C VAL A 166 -1.55 21.10 5.66
N PRO A 167 -0.82 21.50 6.71
CA PRO A 167 -0.20 22.81 6.78
C PRO A 167 0.62 23.10 5.52
N ALA A 168 0.60 24.33 5.04
CA ALA A 168 1.32 24.72 3.83
C ALA A 168 2.83 24.44 3.89
N SER A 169 3.42 24.45 5.09
CA SER A 169 4.82 24.07 5.32
C SER A 169 5.13 22.60 5.00
N LEU A 170 4.10 21.73 5.02
CA LEU A 170 4.22 20.31 4.72
C LEU A 170 3.79 19.96 3.29
N THR A 171 3.50 20.97 2.45
CA THR A 171 3.17 20.76 1.03
C THR A 171 4.32 20.06 0.32
N GLY A 172 4.02 18.93 -0.33
CA GLY A 172 5.03 18.11 -1.01
C GLY A 172 5.83 17.18 -0.07
N ALA A 173 5.81 17.41 1.25
CA ALA A 173 6.38 16.48 2.22
C ALA A 173 5.42 15.33 2.56
N VAL A 174 4.12 15.62 2.56
CA VAL A 174 3.05 14.61 2.68
C VAL A 174 2.48 14.34 1.29
N ILE A 175 2.53 13.10 0.84
CA ILE A 175 2.11 12.69 -0.50
C ILE A 175 0.77 11.97 -0.54
N ALA A 176 0.38 11.31 0.56
CA ALA A 176 -0.90 10.63 0.67
C ALA A 176 -1.33 10.49 2.13
N VAL A 177 -2.60 10.20 2.34
CA VAL A 177 -3.15 9.76 3.61
C VAL A 177 -4.17 8.64 3.37
N SER A 178 -4.12 7.58 4.17
CA SER A 178 -5.11 6.52 4.21
C SER A 178 -5.79 6.45 5.58
N GLY A 179 -6.91 5.69 5.68
CA GLY A 179 -7.64 5.46 6.92
C GLY A 179 -8.66 6.53 7.31
N LEU A 180 -8.79 7.62 6.54
CA LEU A 180 -9.89 8.59 6.70
C LEU A 180 -11.17 8.09 6.03
N ASP A 181 -11.03 7.36 4.93
CA ASP A 181 -12.05 6.58 4.26
C ASP A 181 -11.95 5.13 4.70
N THR A 182 -13.06 4.56 5.16
CA THR A 182 -13.14 3.15 5.59
C THR A 182 -13.87 2.27 4.57
N THR A 183 -14.07 2.79 3.36
CA THR A 183 -14.65 1.99 2.28
C THR A 183 -13.70 0.83 1.97
N PRO A 184 -14.17 -0.43 2.05
CA PRO A 184 -13.32 -1.55 1.70
C PRO A 184 -13.06 -1.55 0.21
N THR A 185 -11.80 -1.55 -0.16
CA THR A 185 -11.33 -1.77 -1.53
C THR A 185 -10.61 -3.10 -1.58
N THR A 186 -11.06 -4.01 -2.44
CA THR A 186 -10.51 -5.35 -2.56
C THR A 186 -9.80 -5.53 -3.90
N VAL A 187 -8.68 -6.23 -3.86
CA VAL A 187 -8.03 -6.80 -5.03
C VAL A 187 -8.55 -8.22 -5.21
N ALA A 188 -8.79 -8.63 -6.43
CA ALA A 188 -9.21 -9.99 -6.75
C ALA A 188 -8.07 -10.74 -7.45
N PRO A 189 -7.85 -12.01 -7.11
CA PRO A 189 -6.90 -12.85 -7.82
C PRO A 189 -7.35 -13.04 -9.27
N GLN A 190 -6.42 -13.35 -10.16
CA GLN A 190 -6.71 -13.64 -11.57
C GLN A 190 -7.40 -15.01 -11.70
N THR A 191 -8.67 -15.06 -11.36
CA THR A 191 -9.44 -16.32 -11.30
C THR A 191 -10.13 -16.71 -12.60
N LYS A 192 -9.90 -16.03 -13.71
CA LYS A 192 -10.46 -16.45 -14.99
C LYS A 192 -9.91 -17.82 -15.35
N LYS A 193 -10.82 -18.80 -15.50
CA LYS A 193 -10.45 -20.10 -16.08
C LYS A 193 -9.81 -19.83 -17.44
N PRO A 194 -8.55 -20.21 -17.67
CA PRO A 194 -7.92 -20.03 -18.96
C PRO A 194 -8.67 -20.85 -20.02
N GLY A 195 -8.77 -20.28 -21.21
CA GLY A 195 -9.26 -21.00 -22.38
C GLY A 195 -8.28 -22.10 -22.81
N PRO A 196 -8.65 -22.93 -23.80
CA PRO A 196 -7.73 -23.91 -24.37
C PRO A 196 -6.50 -23.14 -24.95
N PRO A 197 -5.28 -23.70 -24.81
CA PRO A 197 -4.07 -23.12 -25.41
C PRO A 197 -4.13 -23.19 -26.93
N ASP A 198 -3.38 -22.31 -27.58
CA ASP A 198 -3.22 -22.34 -29.04
C ASP A 198 -2.62 -23.66 -29.53
N ALA A 199 -2.95 -24.04 -30.77
CA ALA A 199 -2.39 -25.23 -31.40
C ALA A 199 -0.86 -25.17 -31.43
N GLY A 200 -0.23 -26.27 -30.99
CA GLY A 200 1.24 -26.36 -30.91
C GLY A 200 1.85 -25.92 -29.59
N PHE A 201 1.07 -25.38 -28.67
CA PHE A 201 1.49 -25.11 -27.31
C PHE A 201 1.85 -26.41 -26.57
N ARG A 202 3.03 -26.51 -25.92
CA ARG A 202 3.54 -27.72 -25.25
C ARG A 202 4.12 -27.39 -23.87
N ASN A 203 4.26 -28.33 -23.00
CA ASN A 203 3.62 -28.41 -21.70
C ASN A 203 4.48 -29.05 -20.66
N ALA A 204 4.32 -28.56 -19.43
CA ALA A 204 4.70 -29.26 -18.23
C ALA A 204 3.67 -30.37 -17.91
N PRO A 205 4.04 -31.63 -17.73
CA PRO A 205 3.16 -32.63 -17.16
C PRO A 205 3.10 -32.46 -15.63
N VAL A 206 2.02 -32.74 -14.91
CA VAL A 206 0.71 -33.21 -15.39
C VAL A 206 -0.20 -32.00 -15.61
N CYS A 207 -0.87 -31.90 -16.74
CA CYS A 207 -1.68 -30.76 -17.10
C CYS A 207 -2.82 -31.11 -18.03
N GLY A 208 -3.85 -30.28 -18.11
CA GLY A 208 -4.98 -30.45 -19.03
C GLY A 208 -4.84 -29.62 -20.29
N GLU A 209 -5.52 -30.00 -21.36
CA GLU A 209 -5.65 -29.18 -22.58
C GLU A 209 -6.44 -27.89 -22.30
N TRP A 210 -7.42 -27.97 -21.40
CA TRP A 210 -8.22 -26.89 -20.85
C TRP A 210 -8.56 -27.19 -19.39
N TYR A 211 -8.97 -26.20 -18.64
CA TYR A 211 -9.31 -26.36 -17.23
C TYR A 211 -10.46 -27.40 -17.06
N GLY A 212 -10.17 -28.46 -16.31
CA GLY A 212 -11.09 -29.55 -16.04
C GLY A 212 -10.95 -30.75 -17.00
N SER A 213 -10.09 -30.65 -18.03
CA SER A 213 -9.85 -31.79 -18.92
C SER A 213 -9.02 -32.89 -18.29
N ALA A 214 -8.16 -32.53 -17.35
CA ALA A 214 -7.35 -33.48 -16.58
C ALA A 214 -7.61 -33.29 -15.08
N THR A 215 -7.82 -34.40 -14.39
CA THR A 215 -8.05 -34.47 -12.95
C THR A 215 -7.23 -35.62 -12.37
N PRO A 216 -6.98 -35.64 -11.04
CA PRO A 216 -6.31 -36.78 -10.41
C PRO A 216 -6.95 -38.12 -10.69
N ALA A 217 -8.27 -38.14 -10.93
CA ALA A 217 -9.01 -39.36 -11.23
C ALA A 217 -8.76 -39.91 -12.64
N ASN A 218 -8.62 -39.06 -13.67
CA ASN A 218 -8.44 -39.49 -15.07
C ASN A 218 -6.98 -39.39 -15.54
N MET A 219 -6.13 -38.64 -14.82
CA MET A 219 -4.72 -38.51 -15.12
C MET A 219 -3.93 -38.49 -13.80
N PRO A 220 -3.56 -39.65 -13.26
CA PRO A 220 -2.79 -39.73 -12.03
C PRO A 220 -1.39 -39.07 -12.21
N THR A 221 -0.83 -38.57 -11.13
CA THR A 221 0.53 -38.06 -11.13
C THR A 221 1.54 -39.16 -11.56
N PRO A 222 2.68 -38.78 -12.20
CA PRO A 222 3.65 -39.77 -12.67
C PRO A 222 4.21 -40.69 -11.55
N ASP A 223 4.31 -40.18 -10.35
CA ASP A 223 4.77 -40.91 -9.16
C ASP A 223 3.64 -41.58 -8.38
N HIS A 224 2.39 -41.53 -8.89
CA HIS A 224 1.19 -42.03 -8.24
C HIS A 224 0.90 -41.45 -6.84
N THR A 225 1.53 -40.32 -6.48
CA THR A 225 1.23 -39.65 -5.23
C THR A 225 -0.13 -38.95 -5.32
N ALA A 226 -1.00 -39.21 -4.35
CA ALA A 226 -2.28 -38.52 -4.28
C ALA A 226 -2.05 -37.03 -3.99
N LEU A 227 -2.67 -36.16 -4.79
CA LEU A 227 -2.70 -34.73 -4.50
C LEU A 227 -3.64 -34.46 -3.32
N PRO A 228 -3.31 -33.49 -2.44
CA PRO A 228 -4.21 -33.15 -1.35
C PRO A 228 -5.51 -32.58 -1.91
N ALA A 229 -6.65 -33.09 -1.41
CA ALA A 229 -7.95 -32.52 -1.72
C ALA A 229 -8.07 -31.11 -1.13
N PHE A 230 -8.62 -30.18 -1.89
CA PHE A 230 -8.92 -28.85 -1.40
C PHE A 230 -10.42 -28.80 -1.00
N GLN A 231 -10.69 -28.46 0.27
CA GLN A 231 -12.05 -28.45 0.84
C GLN A 231 -12.85 -29.73 0.57
N GLY A 232 -12.17 -30.87 0.57
CA GLY A 232 -12.78 -32.19 0.36
C GLY A 232 -13.06 -32.56 -1.09
N ALA A 233 -12.60 -31.77 -2.06
CA ALA A 233 -12.74 -32.06 -3.47
C ALA A 233 -11.39 -32.15 -4.18
N ASP A 234 -11.25 -33.09 -5.11
CA ASP A 234 -10.14 -33.15 -6.05
C ASP A 234 -10.29 -32.04 -7.09
N LEU A 235 -9.27 -31.15 -7.16
CA LEU A 235 -9.26 -30.09 -8.16
C LEU A 235 -8.71 -30.59 -9.50
N ALA A 236 -9.17 -29.95 -10.58
CA ALA A 236 -8.60 -30.18 -11.89
C ALA A 236 -7.17 -29.63 -11.97
N TYR A 237 -6.31 -30.28 -12.74
CA TYR A 237 -5.00 -29.73 -13.08
C TYR A 237 -5.14 -28.43 -13.89
N SER A 238 -4.16 -27.59 -13.76
CA SER A 238 -4.05 -26.39 -14.60
C SER A 238 -3.95 -26.76 -16.07
N PRO A 239 -4.41 -25.89 -16.98
CA PRO A 239 -4.08 -26.02 -18.39
C PRO A 239 -2.56 -26.04 -18.60
N CYS A 240 -2.17 -26.79 -19.60
CA CYS A 240 -0.76 -26.94 -19.94
C CYS A 240 -0.12 -25.61 -20.37
N GLY A 241 1.06 -25.31 -19.83
CA GLY A 241 1.81 -24.10 -20.08
C GLY A 241 3.25 -24.38 -20.52
N TYR A 242 4.05 -23.35 -20.65
CA TYR A 242 5.48 -23.49 -20.88
C TYR A 242 6.19 -23.93 -19.59
N THR A 243 7.19 -24.81 -19.75
CA THR A 243 8.12 -25.15 -18.66
C THR A 243 9.10 -23.99 -18.39
N GLY A 244 9.71 -23.95 -17.22
CA GLY A 244 10.72 -22.97 -16.87
C GLY A 244 11.84 -22.85 -17.92
N PRO A 245 12.49 -23.97 -18.36
CA PRO A 245 13.47 -23.93 -19.45
C PRO A 245 12.91 -23.36 -20.77
N GLN A 246 11.68 -23.67 -21.13
CA GLN A 246 11.05 -23.11 -22.34
C GLN A 246 10.82 -21.60 -22.24
N LEU A 247 10.34 -21.13 -21.07
CA LEU A 247 10.17 -19.69 -20.80
C LEU A 247 11.51 -18.96 -20.88
N ARG A 248 12.55 -19.46 -20.23
CA ARG A 248 13.89 -18.86 -20.31
C ARG A 248 14.44 -18.81 -21.74
N ASN A 249 14.16 -19.83 -22.54
CA ASN A 249 14.55 -19.85 -23.95
C ASN A 249 13.74 -18.84 -24.77
N ALA A 250 12.42 -18.77 -24.55
CA ALA A 250 11.55 -17.83 -25.28
C ALA A 250 11.91 -16.36 -25.04
N TYR A 251 12.38 -16.03 -23.83
CA TYR A 251 12.84 -14.70 -23.47
C TYR A 251 14.35 -14.50 -23.54
N GLU A 252 15.10 -15.46 -24.11
CA GLU A 252 16.56 -15.45 -24.22
C GLU A 252 17.29 -15.28 -22.87
N ALA A 253 16.58 -15.51 -21.75
CA ALA A 253 17.14 -15.34 -20.41
C ALA A 253 18.33 -16.29 -20.17
N GLY A 254 18.26 -17.52 -20.69
CA GLY A 254 19.33 -18.50 -20.61
C GLY A 254 20.62 -18.05 -21.33
N ALA A 255 20.50 -17.32 -22.44
CA ALA A 255 21.64 -16.82 -23.22
C ALA A 255 22.42 -15.71 -22.47
N THR A 256 21.80 -15.05 -21.51
CA THR A 256 22.46 -13.98 -20.72
C THR A 256 23.45 -14.52 -19.69
N GLY A 257 23.38 -15.80 -19.34
CA GLY A 257 24.11 -16.41 -18.23
C GLY A 257 23.61 -15.95 -16.84
N HIS A 258 22.50 -15.20 -16.77
CA HIS A 258 21.92 -14.73 -15.53
C HIS A 258 20.78 -15.66 -15.08
N ASP A 259 20.95 -16.28 -13.92
CA ASP A 259 19.98 -17.20 -13.34
C ASP A 259 19.35 -16.68 -12.01
N GLY A 260 19.61 -15.42 -11.69
CA GLY A 260 19.15 -14.80 -10.43
C GLY A 260 20.11 -14.99 -9.24
N THR A 261 21.30 -15.58 -9.44
CA THR A 261 22.30 -15.70 -8.37
C THR A 261 22.59 -14.35 -7.70
N GLY A 262 22.49 -14.31 -6.36
CA GLY A 262 22.74 -13.10 -5.57
C GLY A 262 21.56 -12.14 -5.50
N VAL A 263 20.46 -12.41 -6.20
CA VAL A 263 19.24 -11.59 -6.20
C VAL A 263 18.22 -12.14 -5.20
N THR A 264 17.47 -11.26 -4.54
CA THR A 264 16.26 -11.61 -3.80
C THR A 264 15.06 -10.97 -4.49
N ILE A 265 14.06 -11.77 -4.80
CA ILE A 265 12.80 -11.32 -5.41
C ILE A 265 11.74 -11.38 -4.32
N ALA A 266 11.03 -10.26 -4.11
CA ALA A 266 9.90 -10.18 -3.21
C ALA A 266 8.60 -10.34 -4.00
N ILE A 267 7.68 -11.15 -3.47
CA ILE A 267 6.30 -11.31 -3.95
C ILE A 267 5.40 -10.83 -2.83
N THR A 268 4.34 -10.12 -3.17
CA THR A 268 3.36 -9.59 -2.22
C THR A 268 1.97 -9.92 -2.70
N ASP A 269 1.28 -10.80 -1.98
CA ASP A 269 -0.09 -11.23 -2.25
C ASP A 269 -0.91 -11.32 -0.98
N ALA A 270 -2.21 -11.58 -1.12
CA ALA A 270 -3.07 -11.87 0.02
C ALA A 270 -2.97 -13.36 0.38
N TYR A 271 -3.00 -13.62 1.68
CA TYR A 271 -2.93 -14.97 2.23
C TYR A 271 -1.61 -15.69 1.95
N ALA A 272 -1.53 -16.97 2.28
CA ALA A 272 -0.40 -17.82 1.96
C ALA A 272 -0.83 -19.29 1.97
N SER A 273 -0.44 -20.03 0.96
CA SER A 273 -0.61 -21.48 0.90
C SER A 273 0.37 -22.17 1.85
N PRO A 274 -0.08 -23.10 2.67
CA PRO A 274 0.81 -23.87 3.55
C PRO A 274 1.68 -24.87 2.79
N THR A 275 1.43 -25.13 1.51
CA THR A 275 2.10 -26.15 0.70
C THR A 275 2.95 -25.56 -0.42
N ILE A 276 3.00 -24.25 -0.59
CA ILE A 276 3.61 -23.58 -1.75
C ILE A 276 5.05 -24.02 -2.04
N GLU A 277 5.91 -24.18 -1.02
CA GLU A 277 7.29 -24.59 -1.26
C GLU A 277 7.37 -26.01 -1.79
N ALA A 278 6.52 -26.91 -1.28
CA ALA A 278 6.43 -28.30 -1.77
C ALA A 278 5.86 -28.36 -3.18
N ASP A 279 4.83 -27.55 -3.46
CA ASP A 279 4.16 -27.49 -4.77
C ASP A 279 5.12 -26.95 -5.83
N ALA A 280 5.80 -25.85 -5.56
CA ALA A 280 6.79 -25.26 -6.47
C ALA A 280 8.01 -26.17 -6.70
N ASN A 281 8.49 -26.86 -5.67
CA ASN A 281 9.56 -27.84 -5.80
C ASN A 281 9.14 -29.03 -6.67
N ARG A 282 7.90 -29.47 -6.52
CA ARG A 282 7.32 -30.52 -7.34
C ARG A 282 7.19 -30.08 -8.80
N TYR A 283 6.60 -28.92 -9.04
CA TYR A 283 6.50 -28.35 -10.38
C TYR A 283 7.87 -28.24 -11.06
N ALA A 284 8.87 -27.69 -10.39
CA ALA A 284 10.22 -27.61 -10.92
C ALA A 284 10.77 -28.99 -11.32
N SER A 285 10.64 -29.99 -10.44
CA SER A 285 11.10 -31.37 -10.71
C SER A 285 10.38 -32.01 -11.89
N ASP A 286 9.05 -31.90 -11.93
CA ASP A 286 8.21 -32.48 -12.98
C ASP A 286 8.44 -31.84 -14.35
N THR A 287 8.91 -30.60 -14.37
CA THR A 287 9.20 -29.82 -15.59
C THR A 287 10.66 -29.84 -16.00
N GLY A 288 11.50 -30.62 -15.30
CA GLY A 288 12.93 -30.76 -15.61
C GLY A 288 13.76 -29.56 -15.18
N ASP A 289 13.28 -28.80 -14.19
CA ASP A 289 14.00 -27.69 -13.58
C ASP A 289 14.49 -28.07 -12.17
N ARG A 290 15.29 -27.22 -11.56
CA ARG A 290 15.80 -27.49 -10.21
C ARG A 290 14.82 -26.98 -9.14
N PRO A 291 14.53 -27.77 -8.09
CA PRO A 291 13.82 -27.32 -6.92
C PRO A 291 14.55 -26.20 -6.17
N PHE A 292 13.86 -25.52 -5.28
CA PHE A 292 14.49 -24.56 -4.35
C PHE A 292 15.57 -25.25 -3.50
N ALA A 293 16.73 -24.62 -3.39
CA ALA A 293 17.73 -25.00 -2.41
C ALA A 293 17.28 -24.62 -0.99
N ALA A 294 17.83 -25.25 0.02
CA ALA A 294 17.51 -24.95 1.42
C ALA A 294 17.67 -23.46 1.74
N GLY A 295 16.59 -22.82 2.22
CA GLY A 295 16.54 -21.38 2.56
C GLY A 295 16.51 -20.44 1.37
N GLN A 296 16.31 -20.94 0.16
CA GLN A 296 16.11 -20.12 -1.03
C GLN A 296 14.72 -19.49 -1.07
N PHE A 297 13.69 -20.22 -0.62
CA PHE A 297 12.33 -19.73 -0.44
C PHE A 297 12.03 -19.38 1.02
N SER A 298 11.20 -18.39 1.27
CA SER A 298 10.68 -18.07 2.60
C SER A 298 9.40 -17.26 2.52
N GLN A 299 8.50 -17.47 3.50
CA GLN A 299 7.26 -16.69 3.67
C GLN A 299 7.35 -15.81 4.91
N SER A 300 6.85 -14.57 4.81
CA SER A 300 6.56 -13.67 5.92
C SER A 300 5.04 -13.62 6.10
N LEU A 301 4.55 -14.16 7.21
CA LEU A 301 3.13 -14.33 7.47
C LEU A 301 2.65 -13.32 8.52
N PRO A 302 1.40 -12.80 8.41
CA PRO A 302 0.77 -12.05 9.48
C PRO A 302 0.44 -12.98 10.66
N GLY A 303 0.18 -12.42 11.84
CA GLY A 303 -0.23 -13.19 13.02
C GLY A 303 -1.54 -13.97 12.83
N SER A 304 -2.42 -13.52 11.94
CA SER A 304 -3.66 -14.19 11.54
C SER A 304 -4.19 -13.63 10.23
N PHE A 305 -4.88 -14.47 9.46
CA PHE A 305 -5.62 -14.05 8.27
C PHE A 305 -7.05 -13.60 8.63
N THR A 306 -7.56 -12.61 7.89
CA THR A 306 -8.92 -12.07 8.04
C THR A 306 -9.71 -12.19 6.75
N ASN A 307 -11.02 -11.98 6.76
CA ASN A 307 -11.92 -12.06 5.62
C ASN A 307 -11.90 -13.41 4.86
N VAL A 308 -11.42 -14.45 5.49
CA VAL A 308 -11.25 -15.80 4.90
C VAL A 308 -12.56 -16.36 4.37
N ASN A 309 -13.66 -16.18 5.13
CA ASN A 309 -14.99 -16.70 4.83
C ASN A 309 -16.04 -15.58 4.78
N SER A 310 -15.66 -14.36 4.40
CA SER A 310 -16.63 -13.27 4.33
C SER A 310 -17.69 -13.53 3.26
N THR A 311 -18.96 -13.35 3.61
CA THR A 311 -20.09 -13.43 2.67
C THR A 311 -20.48 -12.05 2.12
N LYS A 312 -19.92 -10.98 2.66
CA LYS A 312 -20.15 -9.62 2.16
C LYS A 312 -19.39 -9.43 0.85
N SER A 313 -20.06 -8.99 -0.20
CA SER A 313 -19.51 -8.91 -1.56
C SER A 313 -18.22 -8.10 -1.65
N ASN A 314 -18.13 -7.00 -0.91
CA ASN A 314 -16.97 -6.10 -0.86
C ASN A 314 -15.87 -6.53 0.16
N HIS A 315 -16.02 -7.68 0.81
CA HIS A 315 -15.04 -8.32 1.70
C HIS A 315 -14.75 -9.76 1.29
N GLN A 316 -15.28 -10.22 0.15
CA GLN A 316 -14.99 -11.56 -0.37
C GLN A 316 -13.63 -11.57 -1.03
N CYS A 317 -12.68 -12.15 -0.36
CA CYS A 317 -11.31 -12.25 -0.87
C CYS A 317 -11.06 -13.47 -1.74
N GLY A 318 -11.87 -14.52 -1.63
CA GLY A 318 -11.66 -15.75 -2.40
C GLY A 318 -10.30 -16.39 -2.10
N MET A 319 -9.99 -16.65 -0.84
CA MET A 319 -8.68 -17.19 -0.40
C MET A 319 -8.14 -18.33 -1.24
N PRO A 320 -8.98 -19.32 -1.72
CA PRO A 320 -8.48 -20.37 -2.62
C PRO A 320 -7.94 -19.85 -3.96
N GLY A 321 -8.51 -18.77 -4.48
CA GLY A 321 -7.98 -18.10 -5.67
C GLY A 321 -6.61 -17.48 -5.43
N TRP A 322 -6.40 -16.92 -4.25
CA TRP A 322 -5.11 -16.36 -3.84
C TRP A 322 -4.02 -17.42 -3.65
N TYR A 323 -4.37 -18.64 -3.27
CA TYR A 323 -3.40 -19.76 -3.30
C TYR A 323 -2.97 -20.09 -4.73
N GLY A 324 -3.89 -19.98 -5.68
CA GLY A 324 -3.56 -20.11 -7.10
C GLY A 324 -2.66 -18.99 -7.61
N GLU A 325 -2.92 -17.76 -7.18
CA GLU A 325 -2.08 -16.60 -7.53
C GLU A 325 -0.66 -16.76 -6.95
N GLU A 326 -0.53 -17.08 -5.66
CA GLU A 326 0.77 -17.37 -5.03
C GLU A 326 1.54 -18.46 -5.78
N THR A 327 0.84 -19.52 -6.18
CA THR A 327 1.45 -20.62 -6.93
C THR A 327 1.98 -20.13 -8.27
N LEU A 328 1.15 -19.39 -9.03
CA LEU A 328 1.55 -18.78 -10.29
C LEU A 328 2.80 -17.89 -10.13
N ASP A 329 2.78 -16.99 -9.17
CA ASP A 329 3.82 -16.01 -8.99
C ASP A 329 5.14 -16.65 -8.52
N VAL A 330 5.07 -17.54 -7.54
CA VAL A 330 6.26 -18.24 -7.02
C VAL A 330 6.88 -19.14 -8.08
N GLU A 331 6.08 -19.92 -8.79
CA GLU A 331 6.56 -20.82 -9.84
C GLU A 331 7.12 -20.04 -11.04
N ALA A 332 6.46 -18.96 -11.48
CA ALA A 332 6.93 -18.14 -12.60
C ALA A 332 8.25 -17.43 -12.25
N VAL A 333 8.37 -16.87 -11.05
CA VAL A 333 9.61 -16.24 -10.58
C VAL A 333 10.74 -17.25 -10.51
N HIS A 334 10.49 -18.41 -9.92
CA HIS A 334 11.49 -19.48 -9.82
C HIS A 334 11.88 -20.02 -11.20
N ALA A 335 10.90 -20.21 -12.09
CA ALA A 335 11.13 -20.63 -13.46
C ALA A 335 12.05 -19.67 -14.23
N MET A 336 11.88 -18.35 -14.07
CA MET A 336 12.67 -17.33 -14.77
C MET A 336 14.03 -17.05 -14.13
N ALA A 337 14.13 -17.16 -12.81
CA ALA A 337 15.33 -16.87 -12.03
C ALA A 337 15.63 -17.97 -10.99
N PRO A 338 15.97 -19.19 -11.44
CA PRO A 338 16.01 -20.38 -10.58
C PRO A 338 17.09 -20.36 -9.47
N ALA A 339 17.99 -19.39 -9.47
CA ALA A 339 18.96 -19.17 -8.39
C ALA A 339 18.66 -17.97 -7.50
N ALA A 340 17.64 -17.18 -7.81
CA ALA A 340 17.22 -16.08 -6.95
C ALA A 340 16.61 -16.61 -5.65
N LYS A 341 16.83 -15.88 -4.55
CA LYS A 341 16.04 -16.09 -3.35
C LYS A 341 14.64 -15.51 -3.57
N VAL A 342 13.61 -16.23 -3.15
CA VAL A 342 12.22 -15.77 -3.22
C VAL A 342 11.72 -15.53 -1.80
N ARG A 343 11.20 -14.34 -1.56
CA ARG A 343 10.54 -13.96 -0.32
C ARG A 343 9.10 -13.58 -0.60
N TYR A 344 8.19 -14.35 -0.06
CA TYR A 344 6.77 -14.10 -0.16
C TYR A 344 6.28 -13.34 1.08
N TYR A 345 5.56 -12.25 0.89
CA TYR A 345 4.97 -11.43 1.95
C TYR A 345 3.45 -11.51 1.86
N ALA A 346 2.85 -12.19 2.84
CA ALA A 346 1.41 -12.43 2.87
C ALA A 346 0.67 -11.25 3.49
N GLY A 347 -0.19 -10.60 2.73
CA GLY A 347 -1.22 -9.72 3.27
C GLY A 347 -2.24 -10.54 4.08
N LYS A 348 -2.74 -9.99 5.19
CA LYS A 348 -3.70 -10.72 6.05
C LYS A 348 -5.07 -10.91 5.40
N SER A 349 -5.38 -10.14 4.36
CA SER A 349 -6.55 -10.29 3.48
C SER A 349 -6.29 -9.61 2.12
N CYS A 350 -7.28 -9.68 1.23
CA CYS A 350 -7.25 -9.02 -0.08
C CYS A 350 -7.64 -7.52 -0.05
N LEU A 351 -7.82 -6.93 1.11
CA LEU A 351 -8.06 -5.50 1.21
C LEU A 351 -6.77 -4.74 0.88
N ASP A 352 -6.90 -3.65 0.12
CA ASP A 352 -5.76 -2.80 -0.27
C ASP A 352 -4.88 -2.41 0.93
N ALA A 353 -5.50 -2.05 2.06
CA ALA A 353 -4.77 -1.69 3.27
C ALA A 353 -3.92 -2.85 3.81
N ASP A 354 -4.45 -4.07 3.76
CA ASP A 354 -3.76 -5.28 4.24
C ASP A 354 -2.63 -5.72 3.32
N LEU A 355 -2.77 -5.47 2.01
CA LEU A 355 -1.71 -5.68 1.02
C LEU A 355 -0.62 -4.62 1.15
N LEU A 356 -0.98 -3.35 1.34
CA LEU A 356 -0.03 -2.25 1.55
C LEU A 356 0.79 -2.41 2.84
N ASP A 357 0.28 -3.11 3.85
CA ASP A 357 1.02 -3.40 5.08
C ASP A 357 2.18 -4.40 4.90
N THR A 358 2.27 -5.07 3.75
CA THR A 358 3.36 -6.02 3.43
C THR A 358 4.64 -5.32 2.94
N PHE A 359 4.56 -4.07 2.52
CA PHE A 359 5.68 -3.24 2.10
C PHE A 359 6.33 -2.54 3.31
#